data_fa26518d99ac562844f87e727260bba5
#
_entry.id   fa26518d99ac562844f87e727260bba5
#
_cell.length_a   1.000
_cell.length_b   1.000
_cell.length_c   1.000
_cell.angle_alpha   90.00
_cell.angle_beta   90.00
_cell.angle_gamma   90.00
#
_symmetry.space_group_name_H-M   'P 1'
#
loop_
_entity.id
_entity.type
_entity.pdbx_description
1 polymer ?
#
loop_
_entity_poly.entity_id
_entity_poly.type
_entity_poly.pdbx_seq_one_letter_code
_entity_poly.pdbx_strand_id
1 'polypeptide(L)'
;ALSEGDASQEIFYSLNSQGRPLSQSDLLRSLIFMRAEKEQVNRDEIFNEYWSKFETDFWSTEVKRAGRPYSRLDLGLRFFLMAKTGQMVDARRVNEEYRRWVTSRPPRYASVKEELSDFTRHAERYQHYESAIPSNLPSTDLRRVLMDFDVSTALPLVLFLELEASLDDDQKNKCLSMLESFIARRVLTGEETKEYNKLFVDVVGSL
;
A
#
# COMPACT_ATOMS: atom_id res chain seq x y z
N ALA A 1 -7.22 0.70 -35.36
CA ALA A 1 -7.10 1.23 -34.00
C ALA A 1 -7.56 0.14 -33.06
N LEU A 2 -6.64 -0.44 -32.27
CA LEU A 2 -6.94 -1.42 -31.23
C LEU A 2 -7.81 -0.74 -30.17
N SER A 3 -8.87 -1.40 -29.70
CA SER A 3 -9.74 -0.86 -28.65
C SER A 3 -9.00 -0.88 -27.30
N GLU A 4 -9.42 -0.02 -26.36
CA GLU A 4 -8.83 0.03 -25.00
C GLU A 4 -8.82 -1.32 -24.26
N GLY A 5 -9.71 -2.25 -24.66
CA GLY A 5 -9.76 -3.61 -24.15
C GLY A 5 -8.66 -4.51 -24.72
N ASP A 6 -8.26 -4.28 -25.96
CA ASP A 6 -7.33 -5.18 -26.66
C ASP A 6 -5.89 -5.05 -26.13
N ALA A 7 -5.43 -3.83 -25.85
CA ALA A 7 -4.09 -3.61 -25.29
C ALA A 7 -3.95 -4.17 -23.85
N SER A 8 -5.00 -4.05 -23.04
CA SER A 8 -5.02 -4.68 -21.70
C SER A 8 -5.07 -6.20 -21.79
N GLN A 9 -5.74 -6.75 -22.79
CA GLN A 9 -5.77 -8.20 -23.02
C GLN A 9 -4.45 -8.73 -23.57
N GLU A 10 -3.77 -8.02 -24.47
CA GLU A 10 -2.45 -8.43 -24.97
C GLU A 10 -1.40 -8.46 -23.86
N ILE A 11 -1.39 -7.46 -22.98
CA ILE A 11 -0.52 -7.43 -21.80
C ILE A 11 -0.89 -8.59 -20.86
N PHE A 12 -2.16 -8.85 -20.63
CA PHE A 12 -2.66 -9.96 -19.84
C PHE A 12 -2.23 -11.31 -20.42
N TYR A 13 -2.34 -11.51 -21.74
CA TYR A 13 -1.93 -12.74 -22.41
C TYR A 13 -0.41 -12.90 -22.46
N SER A 14 0.35 -11.83 -22.66
CA SER A 14 1.81 -11.88 -22.71
C SER A 14 2.42 -12.24 -21.35
N LEU A 15 1.84 -11.77 -20.26
CA LEU A 15 2.27 -12.07 -18.90
C LEU A 15 1.79 -13.46 -18.43
N ASN A 16 0.58 -13.88 -18.83
CA ASN A 16 0.08 -15.24 -18.55
C ASN A 16 0.84 -16.35 -19.34
N SER A 17 1.51 -16.02 -20.44
CA SER A 17 2.30 -16.98 -21.21
C SER A 17 3.50 -17.56 -20.44
N GLN A 18 3.89 -16.95 -19.32
CA GLN A 18 4.95 -17.44 -18.43
C GLN A 18 4.45 -18.39 -17.32
N GLY A 19 3.16 -18.74 -17.30
CA GLY A 19 2.62 -19.81 -16.45
C GLY A 19 2.45 -19.48 -14.96
N ARG A 20 2.62 -18.21 -14.53
CA ARG A 20 2.31 -17.74 -13.18
C ARG A 20 1.09 -16.82 -13.21
N PRO A 21 0.13 -16.95 -12.26
CA PRO A 21 -0.94 -15.97 -12.10
C PRO A 21 -0.33 -14.59 -11.85
N LEU A 22 -0.85 -13.56 -12.54
CA LEU A 22 -0.44 -12.18 -12.31
C LEU A 22 -0.72 -11.75 -10.87
N SER A 23 0.26 -11.11 -10.24
CA SER A 23 0.08 -10.47 -8.94
C SER A 23 -0.81 -9.22 -9.07
N GLN A 24 -1.33 -8.73 -7.96
CA GLN A 24 -2.10 -7.48 -7.95
C GLN A 24 -1.22 -6.28 -8.36
N SER A 25 0.05 -6.30 -7.99
CA SER A 25 1.04 -5.29 -8.37
C SER A 25 1.40 -5.33 -9.86
N ASP A 26 1.44 -6.50 -10.51
CA ASP A 26 1.66 -6.59 -11.96
C ASP A 26 0.50 -5.94 -12.74
N LEU A 27 -0.73 -6.17 -12.28
CA LEU A 27 -1.92 -5.55 -12.86
C LEU A 27 -1.91 -4.03 -12.66
N LEU A 28 -1.49 -3.56 -11.47
CA LEU A 28 -1.32 -2.14 -11.21
C LEU A 28 -0.25 -1.51 -12.10
N ARG A 29 0.92 -2.16 -12.22
CA ARG A 29 1.99 -1.72 -13.11
C ARG A 29 1.48 -1.50 -14.54
N SER A 30 0.74 -2.47 -15.06
CA SER A 30 0.14 -2.37 -16.39
C SER A 30 -0.82 -1.19 -16.52
N LEU A 31 -1.65 -0.95 -15.51
CA LEU A 31 -2.58 0.19 -15.47
C LEU A 31 -1.82 1.53 -15.48
N ILE A 32 -0.77 1.65 -14.68
CA ILE A 32 0.06 2.86 -14.56
C ILE A 32 0.74 3.17 -15.91
N PHE A 33 1.36 2.17 -16.55
CA PHE A 33 2.03 2.38 -17.83
C PHE A 33 1.06 2.74 -18.95
N MET A 34 -0.12 2.13 -18.98
CA MET A 34 -1.17 2.49 -19.93
C MET A 34 -1.65 3.95 -19.72
N ARG A 35 -1.76 4.41 -18.48
CA ARG A 35 -2.11 5.80 -18.18
C ARG A 35 -0.99 6.77 -18.54
N ALA A 36 0.27 6.43 -18.27
CA ALA A 36 1.42 7.22 -18.67
C ALA A 36 1.46 7.43 -20.20
N GLU A 37 1.17 6.38 -20.98
CA GLU A 37 1.08 6.47 -22.43
C GLU A 37 -0.02 7.45 -22.89
N LYS A 38 -1.19 7.40 -22.26
CA LYS A 38 -2.28 8.36 -22.56
C LYS A 38 -1.91 9.81 -22.22
N GLU A 39 -1.13 10.02 -21.16
CA GLU A 39 -0.61 11.32 -20.76
C GLU A 39 0.62 11.75 -21.56
N GLN A 40 1.07 10.92 -22.54
CA GLN A 40 2.27 11.14 -23.35
C GLN A 40 3.56 11.25 -22.50
N VAL A 41 3.58 10.60 -21.34
CA VAL A 41 4.77 10.51 -20.50
C VAL A 41 5.63 9.34 -20.94
N ASN A 42 6.95 9.54 -20.98
CA ASN A 42 7.88 8.48 -21.38
C ASN A 42 7.83 7.31 -20.39
N ARG A 43 7.62 6.09 -20.93
CA ARG A 43 7.51 4.87 -20.15
C ARG A 43 8.80 4.55 -19.37
N ASP A 44 9.96 4.78 -19.99
CA ASP A 44 11.26 4.53 -19.36
C ASP A 44 11.52 5.50 -18.21
N GLU A 45 11.06 6.74 -18.33
CA GLU A 45 11.09 7.73 -17.26
C GLU A 45 10.27 7.25 -16.05
N ILE A 46 9.02 6.85 -16.28
CA ILE A 46 8.13 6.31 -15.23
C ILE A 46 8.75 5.07 -14.57
N PHE A 47 9.34 4.18 -15.35
CA PHE A 47 9.98 3.00 -14.82
C PHE A 47 11.20 3.37 -13.96
N ASN A 48 12.13 4.14 -14.49
CA ASN A 48 13.40 4.44 -13.83
C ASN A 48 13.23 5.34 -12.60
N GLU A 49 12.32 6.30 -12.65
CA GLU A 49 12.13 7.27 -11.59
C GLU A 49 11.27 6.74 -10.44
N TYR A 50 10.23 5.95 -10.75
CA TYR A 50 9.25 5.53 -9.75
C TYR A 50 9.18 4.02 -9.53
N TRP A 51 9.14 3.21 -10.63
CA TRP A 51 8.79 1.79 -10.49
C TRP A 51 9.97 0.89 -10.15
N SER A 52 11.17 1.17 -10.66
CA SER A 52 12.37 0.33 -10.49
C SER A 52 12.69 0.01 -9.03
N LYS A 53 12.39 0.89 -8.11
CA LYS A 53 12.56 0.69 -6.66
C LYS A 53 11.70 -0.45 -6.08
N PHE A 54 10.62 -0.82 -6.77
CA PHE A 54 9.75 -1.94 -6.40
C PHE A 54 10.20 -3.28 -6.95
N GLU A 55 11.20 -3.30 -7.81
CA GLU A 55 11.79 -4.52 -8.42
C GLU A 55 12.90 -5.13 -7.54
N THR A 56 12.82 -4.97 -6.23
CA THR A 56 13.82 -5.50 -5.28
C THR A 56 13.28 -6.72 -4.53
N ASP A 57 14.20 -7.50 -3.94
CA ASP A 57 13.86 -8.69 -3.15
C ASP A 57 12.92 -8.38 -1.99
N PHE A 58 13.03 -7.20 -1.39
CA PHE A 58 12.11 -6.80 -0.33
C PHE A 58 10.66 -6.85 -0.80
N TRP A 59 10.35 -6.25 -1.94
CA TRP A 59 8.99 -6.12 -2.44
C TRP A 59 8.42 -7.40 -3.02
N SER A 60 9.27 -8.23 -3.65
CA SER A 60 8.90 -9.54 -4.21
C SER A 60 8.76 -10.63 -3.15
N THR A 61 9.36 -10.44 -1.97
CA THR A 61 9.29 -11.41 -0.87
C THR A 61 7.83 -11.65 -0.46
N GLU A 62 7.44 -12.92 -0.42
CA GLU A 62 6.14 -13.34 0.07
C GLU A 62 6.13 -13.40 1.60
N VAL A 63 5.09 -12.82 2.18
CA VAL A 63 4.79 -12.92 3.61
C VAL A 63 3.41 -13.54 3.80
N LYS A 64 3.26 -14.36 4.83
CA LYS A 64 1.98 -15.00 5.13
C LYS A 64 1.12 -14.06 5.97
N ARG A 65 -0.13 -13.85 5.55
CA ARG A 65 -1.15 -13.16 6.34
C ARG A 65 -2.43 -14.01 6.34
N ALA A 66 -2.94 -14.33 7.52
CA ALA A 66 -4.07 -15.24 7.69
C ALA A 66 -3.89 -16.58 6.93
N GLY A 67 -2.68 -17.15 6.97
CA GLY A 67 -2.33 -18.42 6.32
C GLY A 67 -2.14 -18.38 4.81
N ARG A 68 -2.22 -17.21 4.16
CA ARG A 68 -2.06 -17.05 2.71
C ARG A 68 -0.80 -16.23 2.38
N PRO A 69 -0.05 -16.60 1.32
CA PRO A 69 1.09 -15.83 0.85
C PRO A 69 0.61 -14.61 0.06
N TYR A 70 1.30 -13.47 0.28
CA TYR A 70 1.16 -12.24 -0.48
C TYR A 70 2.54 -11.62 -0.67
N SER A 71 2.81 -11.00 -1.81
CA SER A 71 4.01 -10.18 -1.94
C SER A 71 3.91 -8.95 -1.04
N ARG A 72 5.05 -8.45 -0.56
CA ARG A 72 5.04 -7.19 0.20
C ARG A 72 4.51 -6.03 -0.62
N LEU A 73 4.73 -6.03 -1.93
CA LEU A 73 4.20 -4.98 -2.80
C LEU A 73 2.67 -5.01 -2.85
N ASP A 74 2.04 -6.20 -2.97
CA ASP A 74 0.58 -6.33 -2.93
C ASP A 74 -0.01 -5.88 -1.59
N LEU A 75 0.68 -6.17 -0.48
CA LEU A 75 0.27 -5.70 0.84
C LEU A 75 0.47 -4.18 1.00
N GLY A 76 1.58 -3.65 0.53
CA GLY A 76 1.84 -2.20 0.54
C GLY A 76 0.78 -1.43 -0.24
N LEU A 77 0.42 -1.91 -1.43
CA LEU A 77 -0.66 -1.35 -2.25
C LEU A 77 -2.02 -1.41 -1.53
N ARG A 78 -2.30 -2.55 -0.89
CA ARG A 78 -3.53 -2.71 -0.11
C ARG A 78 -3.62 -1.72 1.04
N PHE A 79 -2.56 -1.57 1.83
CA PHE A 79 -2.52 -0.67 2.97
C PHE A 79 -2.54 0.81 2.54
N PHE A 80 -1.87 1.15 1.44
CA PHE A 80 -1.99 2.44 0.80
C PHE A 80 -3.46 2.78 0.50
N LEU A 81 -4.17 1.88 -0.20
CA LEU A 81 -5.55 2.13 -0.57
C LEU A 81 -6.48 2.23 0.66
N MET A 82 -6.24 1.41 1.69
CA MET A 82 -6.98 1.49 2.94
C MET A 82 -6.74 2.81 3.69
N ALA A 83 -5.49 3.30 3.69
CA ALA A 83 -5.14 4.60 4.28
C ALA A 83 -5.78 5.78 3.52
N LYS A 84 -5.87 5.69 2.18
CA LYS A 84 -6.48 6.73 1.34
C LYS A 84 -8.00 6.76 1.38
N THR A 85 -8.64 5.63 1.67
CA THR A 85 -10.10 5.49 1.53
C THR A 85 -10.85 5.31 2.84
N GLY A 86 -10.18 4.89 3.90
CA GLY A 86 -10.83 4.47 5.14
C GLY A 86 -11.78 3.27 4.94
N GLN A 87 -11.52 2.45 3.92
CA GLN A 87 -12.37 1.29 3.60
C GLN A 87 -11.55 0.00 3.59
N MET A 88 -12.19 -1.08 4.00
CA MET A 88 -11.59 -2.41 3.92
C MET A 88 -11.41 -2.84 2.46
N VAL A 89 -10.21 -3.29 2.11
CA VAL A 89 -9.84 -3.75 0.77
C VAL A 89 -9.54 -5.24 0.80
N ASP A 90 -10.18 -6.03 -0.07
CA ASP A 90 -9.85 -7.45 -0.23
C ASP A 90 -8.50 -7.57 -0.94
N ALA A 91 -7.55 -8.27 -0.31
CA ALA A 91 -6.20 -8.46 -0.86
C ALA A 91 -6.17 -9.11 -2.27
N ARG A 92 -7.23 -9.85 -2.64
CA ARG A 92 -7.35 -10.49 -3.96
C ARG A 92 -7.88 -9.57 -5.04
N ARG A 93 -8.42 -8.41 -4.66
CA ARG A 93 -9.09 -7.46 -5.56
C ARG A 93 -8.50 -6.06 -5.45
N VAL A 94 -7.30 -5.94 -4.90
CA VAL A 94 -6.64 -4.65 -4.67
C VAL A 94 -6.55 -3.83 -5.95
N ASN A 95 -6.17 -4.47 -7.08
CA ASN A 95 -6.07 -3.78 -8.37
C ASN A 95 -7.44 -3.25 -8.85
N GLU A 96 -8.52 -4.01 -8.71
CA GLU A 96 -9.86 -3.56 -9.09
C GLU A 96 -10.31 -2.37 -8.24
N GLU A 97 -10.11 -2.45 -6.92
CA GLU A 97 -10.46 -1.39 -5.98
C GLU A 97 -9.63 -0.12 -6.25
N TYR A 98 -8.32 -0.30 -6.47
CA TYR A 98 -7.42 0.79 -6.84
C TYR A 98 -7.85 1.47 -8.14
N ARG A 99 -8.10 0.69 -9.20
CA ARG A 99 -8.56 1.20 -10.49
C ARG A 99 -9.84 2.02 -10.32
N ARG A 100 -10.83 1.49 -9.60
CA ARG A 100 -12.09 2.19 -9.34
C ARG A 100 -11.87 3.51 -8.61
N TRP A 101 -11.01 3.50 -7.59
CA TRP A 101 -10.70 4.67 -6.80
C TRP A 101 -9.95 5.75 -7.59
N VAL A 102 -8.89 5.39 -8.30
CA VAL A 102 -8.03 6.35 -9.00
C VAL A 102 -8.70 6.94 -10.25
N THR A 103 -9.60 6.19 -10.89
CA THR A 103 -10.37 6.67 -12.06
C THR A 103 -11.71 7.32 -11.71
N SER A 104 -12.00 7.51 -10.41
CA SER A 104 -13.21 8.19 -9.96
C SER A 104 -13.26 9.64 -10.45
N ARG A 105 -14.48 10.21 -10.47
CA ARG A 105 -14.65 11.63 -10.84
C ARG A 105 -15.05 12.44 -9.61
N PRO A 106 -14.39 13.56 -9.33
CA PRO A 106 -13.22 14.12 -10.06
C PRO A 106 -11.99 13.23 -9.93
N PRO A 107 -10.98 13.34 -10.84
CA PRO A 107 -9.75 12.59 -10.76
C PRO A 107 -9.04 12.81 -9.41
N ARG A 108 -8.44 11.76 -8.87
CA ARG A 108 -7.71 11.81 -7.58
C ARG A 108 -6.36 12.50 -7.71
N TYR A 109 -5.73 12.40 -8.87
CA TYR A 109 -4.43 12.97 -9.17
C TYR A 109 -4.49 13.72 -10.50
N ALA A 110 -3.75 14.79 -10.61
CA ALA A 110 -3.63 15.56 -11.83
C ALA A 110 -2.79 14.83 -12.90
N SER A 111 -1.91 13.92 -12.49
CA SER A 111 -1.05 13.15 -13.40
C SER A 111 -0.64 11.80 -12.80
N VAL A 112 -0.17 10.91 -13.66
CA VAL A 112 0.43 9.62 -13.26
C VAL A 112 1.70 9.81 -12.41
N LYS A 113 2.45 10.88 -12.61
CA LYS A 113 3.63 11.18 -11.80
C LYS A 113 3.26 11.55 -10.37
N GLU A 114 2.22 12.36 -10.19
CA GLU A 114 1.70 12.71 -8.86
C GLU A 114 1.20 11.46 -8.12
N GLU A 115 0.44 10.61 -8.81
CA GLU A 115 -0.04 9.33 -8.29
C GLU A 115 1.11 8.45 -7.81
N LEU A 116 2.14 8.27 -8.64
CA LEU A 116 3.29 7.45 -8.31
C LEU A 116 4.17 8.05 -7.21
N SER A 117 4.30 9.36 -7.16
CA SER A 117 5.00 10.05 -6.08
C SER A 117 4.31 9.78 -4.73
N ASP A 118 2.99 9.89 -4.70
CA ASP A 118 2.20 9.62 -3.49
C ASP A 118 2.27 8.14 -3.09
N PHE A 119 2.10 7.20 -4.04
CA PHE A 119 2.25 5.77 -3.78
C PHE A 119 3.66 5.43 -3.27
N THR A 120 4.71 6.00 -3.88
CA THR A 120 6.10 5.79 -3.45
C THR A 120 6.32 6.24 -2.01
N ARG A 121 5.82 7.41 -1.63
CA ARG A 121 5.93 7.95 -0.27
C ARG A 121 5.30 7.00 0.76
N HIS A 122 4.14 6.44 0.45
CA HIS A 122 3.47 5.45 1.31
C HIS A 122 4.22 4.13 1.36
N ALA A 123 4.72 3.67 0.22
CA ALA A 123 5.48 2.43 0.12
C ALA A 123 6.79 2.50 0.91
N GLU A 124 7.51 3.61 0.84
CA GLU A 124 8.72 3.84 1.64
C GLU A 124 8.42 3.81 3.15
N ARG A 125 7.29 4.40 3.55
CA ARG A 125 6.85 4.35 4.95
C ARG A 125 6.43 2.94 5.36
N TYR A 126 5.69 2.22 4.53
CA TYR A 126 5.36 0.81 4.74
C TYR A 126 6.63 -0.03 4.90
N GLN A 127 7.62 0.14 4.01
CA GLN A 127 8.89 -0.55 4.07
C GLN A 127 9.63 -0.27 5.39
N HIS A 128 9.60 0.97 5.89
CA HIS A 128 10.18 1.32 7.18
C HIS A 128 9.61 0.47 8.32
N TYR A 129 8.30 0.24 8.35
CA TYR A 129 7.65 -0.55 9.39
C TYR A 129 7.82 -2.07 9.23
N GLU A 130 7.92 -2.57 8.01
CA GLU A 130 8.01 -4.02 7.70
C GLU A 130 9.46 -4.51 7.52
N SER A 131 10.45 -3.63 7.47
CA SER A 131 11.85 -4.01 7.29
C SER A 131 12.52 -4.29 8.62
N ALA A 132 13.26 -5.40 8.71
CA ALA A 132 14.17 -5.66 9.83
C ALA A 132 15.43 -4.77 9.80
N ILE A 133 15.72 -4.16 8.64
CA ILE A 133 16.91 -3.31 8.45
C ILE A 133 16.61 -1.92 9.01
N PRO A 134 17.50 -1.33 9.85
CA PRO A 134 17.35 0.04 10.30
C PRO A 134 17.26 1.00 9.10
N SER A 135 16.24 1.82 9.07
CA SER A 135 16.11 2.90 8.10
C SER A 135 16.64 4.21 8.70
N ASN A 136 16.94 5.19 7.85
CA ASN A 136 17.33 6.53 8.30
C ASN A 136 16.13 7.35 8.84
N LEU A 137 14.93 6.78 8.83
CA LEU A 137 13.75 7.41 9.40
C LEU A 137 13.74 7.25 10.92
N PRO A 138 13.20 8.22 11.67
CA PRO A 138 13.06 8.10 13.13
C PRO A 138 12.34 6.80 13.49
N SER A 139 13.01 5.97 14.29
CA SER A 139 12.43 4.74 14.81
C SER A 139 11.54 5.10 15.99
N THR A 140 10.25 4.93 15.85
CA THR A 140 9.32 4.98 16.97
C THR A 140 9.28 3.61 17.65
N ASP A 141 9.00 3.57 18.94
CA ASP A 141 8.77 2.29 19.66
C ASP A 141 7.60 1.52 19.04
N LEU A 142 6.67 2.22 18.40
CA LEU A 142 5.56 1.64 17.65
C LEU A 142 6.02 0.62 16.60
N ARG A 143 7.10 0.91 15.83
CA ARG A 143 7.64 -0.06 14.85
C ARG A 143 7.98 -1.39 15.51
N ARG A 144 8.65 -1.34 16.67
CA ARG A 144 9.00 -2.55 17.43
C ARG A 144 7.74 -3.29 17.88
N VAL A 145 6.78 -2.57 18.42
CA VAL A 145 5.50 -3.16 18.85
C VAL A 145 4.77 -3.84 17.70
N LEU A 146 4.70 -3.20 16.53
CA LEU A 146 4.05 -3.78 15.35
C LEU A 146 4.75 -5.05 14.87
N MET A 147 6.09 -5.09 14.89
CA MET A 147 6.88 -6.24 14.46
C MET A 147 6.84 -7.39 15.47
N ASP A 148 7.08 -7.09 16.75
CA ASP A 148 7.19 -8.12 17.80
C ASP A 148 5.85 -8.82 18.07
N PHE A 149 4.74 -8.11 17.85
CA PHE A 149 3.40 -8.65 18.07
C PHE A 149 2.64 -9.01 16.77
N ASP A 150 3.31 -8.90 15.61
CA ASP A 150 2.72 -9.15 14.26
C ASP A 150 1.39 -8.42 14.03
N VAL A 151 1.31 -7.13 14.41
CA VAL A 151 0.11 -6.29 14.29
C VAL A 151 0.19 -5.38 13.06
N SER A 152 0.55 -5.94 11.90
CA SER A 152 0.61 -5.20 10.63
C SER A 152 -0.76 -4.63 10.19
N THR A 153 -1.85 -5.12 10.77
CA THR A 153 -3.21 -4.61 10.55
C THR A 153 -3.41 -3.15 10.98
N ALA A 154 -2.51 -2.59 11.80
CA ALA A 154 -2.51 -1.18 12.19
C ALA A 154 -1.87 -0.26 11.14
N LEU A 155 -1.14 -0.80 10.15
CA LEU A 155 -0.41 -0.01 9.16
C LEU A 155 -1.27 0.97 8.35
N PRO A 156 -2.52 0.66 7.93
CA PRO A 156 -3.37 1.66 7.29
C PRO A 156 -3.56 2.93 8.13
N LEU A 157 -3.81 2.79 9.44
CA LEU A 157 -3.95 3.93 10.34
C LEU A 157 -2.62 4.67 10.54
N VAL A 158 -1.51 3.94 10.67
CA VAL A 158 -0.17 4.55 10.78
C VAL A 158 0.15 5.38 9.54
N LEU A 159 -0.04 4.82 8.35
CA LEU A 159 0.20 5.51 7.08
C LEU A 159 -0.69 6.76 6.96
N PHE A 160 -1.96 6.66 7.34
CA PHE A 160 -2.87 7.80 7.34
C PHE A 160 -2.40 8.90 8.30
N LEU A 161 -2.08 8.57 9.55
CA LEU A 161 -1.64 9.55 10.55
C LEU A 161 -0.35 10.27 10.16
N GLU A 162 0.60 9.55 9.56
CA GLU A 162 1.88 10.13 9.16
C GLU A 162 1.84 10.93 7.87
N LEU A 163 1.00 10.52 6.90
CA LEU A 163 1.11 11.01 5.53
C LEU A 163 -0.12 11.77 5.03
N GLU A 164 -1.32 11.49 5.57
CA GLU A 164 -2.58 12.03 5.07
C GLU A 164 -3.25 12.99 6.06
N ALA A 165 -3.16 12.69 7.35
CA ALA A 165 -3.81 13.52 8.36
C ALA A 165 -3.19 14.93 8.44
N SER A 166 -4.03 15.96 8.51
CA SER A 166 -3.62 17.36 8.69
C SER A 166 -3.21 17.62 10.14
N LEU A 167 -2.17 16.93 10.59
CA LEU A 167 -1.63 17.01 11.95
C LEU A 167 -0.23 17.60 11.93
N ASP A 168 0.14 18.37 12.95
CA ASP A 168 1.53 18.73 13.20
C ASP A 168 2.33 17.55 13.77
N ASP A 169 3.65 17.68 13.87
CA ASP A 169 4.53 16.59 14.28
C ASP A 169 4.27 16.15 15.74
N ASP A 170 3.93 17.06 16.64
CA ASP A 170 3.61 16.74 18.05
C ASP A 170 2.29 15.96 18.13
N GLN A 171 1.30 16.35 17.37
CA GLN A 171 0.02 15.65 17.27
C GLN A 171 0.19 14.24 16.68
N LYS A 172 0.98 14.11 15.59
CA LYS A 172 1.32 12.80 14.99
C LYS A 172 2.00 11.89 16.00
N ASN A 173 3.05 12.38 16.66
CA ASN A 173 3.78 11.62 17.68
C ASN A 173 2.88 11.17 18.81
N LYS A 174 1.98 12.05 19.28
CA LYS A 174 0.99 11.72 20.31
C LYS A 174 0.03 10.64 19.87
N CYS A 175 -0.52 10.73 18.65
CA CYS A 175 -1.41 9.70 18.10
C CYS A 175 -0.71 8.34 17.95
N LEU A 176 0.53 8.32 17.44
CA LEU A 176 1.32 7.11 17.29
C LEU A 176 1.66 6.48 18.65
N SER A 177 2.02 7.28 19.65
CA SER A 177 2.25 6.80 21.03
C SER A 177 0.99 6.25 21.69
N MET A 178 -0.17 6.85 21.41
CA MET A 178 -1.45 6.32 21.88
C MET A 178 -1.78 4.98 21.23
N LEU A 179 -1.55 4.84 19.94
CA LEU A 179 -1.72 3.58 19.18
C LEU A 179 -0.79 2.49 19.72
N GLU A 180 0.49 2.81 19.93
CA GLU A 180 1.48 1.90 20.54
C GLU A 180 0.99 1.41 21.90
N SER A 181 0.63 2.34 22.79
CA SER A 181 0.14 2.02 24.13
C SER A 181 -1.16 1.19 24.10
N PHE A 182 -2.05 1.44 23.13
CA PHE A 182 -3.26 0.65 22.93
C PHE A 182 -2.92 -0.80 22.55
N ILE A 183 -2.07 -1.00 21.55
CA ILE A 183 -1.67 -2.34 21.08
C ILE A 183 -0.97 -3.09 22.19
N ALA A 184 0.04 -2.49 22.83
CA ALA A 184 0.81 -3.13 23.89
C ALA A 184 -0.07 -3.60 25.05
N ARG A 185 -1.00 -2.76 25.52
CA ARG A 185 -1.92 -3.13 26.60
C ARG A 185 -2.82 -4.30 26.22
N ARG A 186 -3.40 -4.31 25.02
CA ARG A 186 -4.28 -5.39 24.59
C ARG A 186 -3.55 -6.71 24.41
N VAL A 187 -2.31 -6.67 23.93
CA VAL A 187 -1.47 -7.86 23.86
C VAL A 187 -1.15 -8.40 25.25
N LEU A 188 -0.79 -7.52 26.19
CA LEU A 188 -0.48 -7.91 27.57
C LEU A 188 -1.70 -8.50 28.32
N THR A 189 -2.90 -8.05 28.01
CA THR A 189 -4.15 -8.59 28.60
C THR A 189 -4.67 -9.83 27.88
N GLY A 190 -3.98 -10.30 26.82
CA GLY A 190 -4.38 -11.49 26.05
C GLY A 190 -5.67 -11.28 25.23
N GLU A 191 -6.02 -10.03 24.92
CA GLU A 191 -7.18 -9.76 24.12
C GLU A 191 -6.96 -10.12 22.65
N GLU A 192 -8.00 -10.66 22.00
CA GLU A 192 -7.94 -11.07 20.61
C GLU A 192 -7.70 -9.89 19.66
N THR A 193 -6.79 -10.08 18.70
CA THR A 193 -6.48 -9.10 17.64
C THR A 193 -7.37 -9.23 16.40
N LYS A 194 -8.33 -10.15 16.44
CA LYS A 194 -9.18 -10.54 15.29
C LYS A 194 -9.90 -9.36 14.63
N GLU A 195 -10.36 -8.41 15.44
CA GLU A 195 -11.12 -7.26 14.95
C GLU A 195 -10.24 -6.03 14.59
N TYR A 196 -8.93 -6.11 14.80
CA TYR A 196 -8.02 -4.97 14.59
C TYR A 196 -8.04 -4.46 13.14
N ASN A 197 -8.14 -5.38 12.18
CA ASN A 197 -8.16 -5.03 10.77
C ASN A 197 -9.29 -4.05 10.44
N LYS A 198 -10.49 -4.33 10.95
CA LYS A 198 -11.65 -3.46 10.78
C LYS A 198 -11.54 -2.21 11.65
N LEU A 199 -11.19 -2.37 12.92
CA LEU A 199 -11.10 -1.26 13.87
C LEU A 199 -10.22 -0.12 13.36
N PHE A 200 -9.00 -0.42 12.93
CA PHE A 200 -8.06 0.60 12.49
C PHE A 200 -8.46 1.28 11.17
N VAL A 201 -9.10 0.54 10.27
CA VAL A 201 -9.62 1.11 9.02
C VAL A 201 -10.87 1.96 9.29
N ASP A 202 -11.76 1.52 10.18
CA ASP A 202 -12.93 2.32 10.58
C ASP A 202 -12.51 3.66 11.23
N VAL A 203 -11.42 3.68 12.00
CA VAL A 203 -10.84 4.92 12.55
C VAL A 203 -10.39 5.84 11.42
N VAL A 204 -9.66 5.34 10.41
CA VAL A 204 -9.27 6.15 9.24
C VAL A 204 -10.50 6.74 8.54
N GLY A 205 -11.55 5.96 8.35
CA GLY A 205 -12.77 6.41 7.69
C GLY A 205 -13.61 7.42 8.51
N SER A 206 -13.33 7.55 9.81
CA SER A 206 -14.03 8.47 10.72
C SER A 206 -13.31 9.81 10.92
N LEU A 207 -12.06 9.91 10.50
CA LEU A 207 -11.21 11.12 10.60
C LEU A 207 -11.21 11.91 9.30
#